data_b3fb7212faef6ed07f257c75e94c1bf2
#
_entry.id   b3fb7212faef6ed07f257c75e94c1bf2
#
_cell.length_a   1.000
_cell.length_b   1.000
_cell.length_c   1.000
_cell.angle_alpha   90.00
_cell.angle_beta   90.00
_cell.angle_gamma   90.00
#
_symmetry.space_group_name_H-M   'P 1'
#
loop_
_entity.id
_entity.type
_entity.pdbx_description
1 polymer ?
#
loop_
_entity_poly.entity_id
_entity_poly.type
_entity_poly.pdbx_seq_one_letter_code
_entity_poly.pdbx_strand_id
1 'polypeptide(L)'
;RQMCIRDRLNSLRRKLDKFGDFNMLAIEQYDACKSRLDEMKDDFKTLQERRKRLIDITDKLENQRKTRLLATLKEVNKNFKVVYNRLSNGGRGELFLENPEEPFKGGLDMWAQPRGKSNKSRLQGLSGGEKSMASLSLIFAIQDHDPSPFYYFDEVDQNLDVPNSKLIATECRNRSEAAQFIMVTLRKVSLELADHHIGITHGGDGCSRRIVDFDRDR
;
A
#
# COMPACT_ATOMS: atom_id res chain seq x y z
N ARG A 1 64.12 47.25 -55.45
CA ARG A 1 63.07 46.21 -55.21
C ARG A 1 63.48 45.19 -54.09
N GLN A 2 64.72 44.75 -53.98
CA GLN A 2 65.19 43.82 -52.96
C GLN A 2 65.13 44.44 -51.52
N MET A 3 65.39 45.69 -51.33
CA MET A 3 65.37 46.37 -50.05
C MET A 3 63.95 46.39 -49.43
N CYS A 4 62.91 46.66 -50.20
CA CYS A 4 61.52 46.64 -49.73
C CYS A 4 61.04 45.26 -49.26
N ILE A 5 61.53 44.21 -49.93
CA ILE A 5 61.14 42.81 -49.53
C ILE A 5 61.77 42.46 -48.18
N ARG A 6 63.04 42.85 -47.98
CA ARG A 6 63.79 42.61 -46.73
C ARG A 6 63.18 43.33 -45.53
N ASP A 7 62.83 44.60 -45.73
CA ASP A 7 62.17 45.39 -44.70
C ASP A 7 60.79 44.86 -44.31
N ARG A 8 60.02 44.37 -45.29
CA ARG A 8 58.74 43.76 -45.06
C ARG A 8 58.90 42.43 -44.34
N LEU A 9 59.93 41.67 -44.68
CA LEU A 9 60.23 40.37 -44.02
C LEU A 9 60.66 40.59 -42.57
N ASN A 10 61.49 41.58 -42.29
CA ASN A 10 61.93 41.97 -40.94
C ASN A 10 60.73 42.53 -40.12
N SER A 11 59.86 43.29 -40.74
CA SER A 11 58.64 43.78 -40.09
C SER A 11 57.68 42.61 -39.69
N LEU A 12 57.52 41.62 -40.58
CA LEU A 12 56.68 40.40 -40.29
C LEU A 12 57.34 39.55 -39.23
N ARG A 13 58.67 39.37 -39.25
CA ARG A 13 59.36 38.61 -38.14
C ARG A 13 59.16 39.33 -36.82
N ARG A 14 59.36 40.64 -36.72
CA ARG A 14 59.09 41.36 -35.47
C ARG A 14 57.65 41.30 -34.98
N LYS A 15 56.73 41.18 -35.91
CA LYS A 15 55.31 40.89 -35.53
C LYS A 15 55.11 39.46 -35.01
N LEU A 16 55.78 38.50 -35.62
CA LEU A 16 55.73 37.10 -35.19
C LEU A 16 56.34 36.94 -33.81
N ASP A 17 57.53 37.56 -33.57
CA ASP A 17 58.24 37.52 -32.28
C ASP A 17 57.41 38.17 -31.14
N LYS A 18 56.53 39.15 -31.49
CA LYS A 18 55.62 39.75 -30.51
C LYS A 18 54.47 38.81 -30.03
N PHE A 19 54.13 37.75 -30.78
CA PHE A 19 53.12 36.82 -30.38
C PHE A 19 53.59 35.83 -29.32
N GLY A 20 54.92 35.73 -29.07
CA GLY A 20 55.47 34.78 -28.12
C GLY A 20 55.16 33.31 -28.47
N ASP A 21 55.25 32.43 -27.48
CA ASP A 21 54.88 31.07 -27.65
C ASP A 21 53.36 30.93 -27.72
N PHE A 22 52.83 30.51 -28.85
CA PHE A 22 51.42 30.28 -29.04
C PHE A 22 51.13 28.78 -29.28
N ASN A 23 50.03 28.33 -28.75
CA ASN A 23 49.63 26.96 -28.93
C ASN A 23 49.03 26.75 -30.32
N MET A 24 49.74 26.03 -31.19
CA MET A 24 49.30 25.74 -32.57
C MET A 24 48.03 24.88 -32.61
N LEU A 25 47.74 24.13 -31.55
CA LEU A 25 46.55 23.28 -31.45
C LEU A 25 45.36 24.00 -30.77
N ALA A 26 45.52 25.31 -30.44
CA ALA A 26 44.48 26.04 -29.68
C ALA A 26 43.13 26.07 -30.39
N ILE A 27 43.12 26.18 -31.72
CA ILE A 27 41.89 26.22 -32.53
C ILE A 27 41.19 24.85 -32.45
N GLU A 28 41.92 23.76 -32.67
CA GLU A 28 41.37 22.38 -32.60
C GLU A 28 40.87 22.07 -31.19
N GLN A 29 41.62 22.46 -30.18
CA GLN A 29 41.21 22.26 -28.79
C GLN A 29 39.98 23.09 -28.42
N TYR A 30 39.89 24.33 -28.94
CA TYR A 30 38.70 25.16 -28.75
C TYR A 30 37.46 24.56 -29.41
N ASP A 31 37.57 24.10 -30.64
CA ASP A 31 36.45 23.49 -31.37
C ASP A 31 36.00 22.19 -30.72
N ALA A 32 36.94 21.33 -30.30
CA ALA A 32 36.62 20.13 -29.56
C ALA A 32 35.93 20.43 -28.21
N CYS A 33 36.44 21.42 -27.47
CA CYS A 33 35.85 21.84 -26.19
C CYS A 33 34.47 22.45 -26.37
N LYS A 34 34.28 23.25 -27.43
CA LYS A 34 32.97 23.83 -27.78
C LYS A 34 31.96 22.79 -28.17
N SER A 35 32.32 21.82 -29.02
CA SER A 35 31.44 20.73 -29.39
C SER A 35 30.99 19.94 -28.15
N ARG A 36 31.92 19.59 -27.26
CA ARG A 36 31.61 18.90 -26.00
C ARG A 36 30.72 19.75 -25.10
N LEU A 37 30.92 21.04 -25.02
CA LEU A 37 30.06 21.95 -24.25
C LEU A 37 28.64 22.00 -24.81
N ASP A 38 28.49 22.03 -26.13
CA ASP A 38 27.18 22.08 -26.77
C ASP A 38 26.44 20.76 -26.60
N GLU A 39 27.12 19.59 -26.72
CA GLU A 39 26.57 18.29 -26.38
C GLU A 39 26.10 18.21 -24.90
N MET A 40 26.93 18.70 -23.98
CA MET A 40 26.56 18.73 -22.56
C MET A 40 25.35 19.63 -22.28
N LYS A 41 25.20 20.74 -22.98
CA LYS A 41 24.05 21.63 -22.86
C LYS A 41 22.76 20.94 -23.32
N ASP A 42 22.82 20.22 -24.44
CA ASP A 42 21.68 19.52 -25.00
C ASP A 42 21.27 18.35 -24.08
N ASP A 43 22.23 17.58 -23.55
CA ASP A 43 22.01 16.54 -22.56
C ASP A 43 21.37 17.11 -21.28
N PHE A 44 21.92 18.23 -20.79
CA PHE A 44 21.39 18.89 -19.59
C PHE A 44 19.94 19.35 -19.79
N LYS A 45 19.61 19.93 -20.93
CA LYS A 45 18.25 20.34 -21.29
C LYS A 45 17.31 19.13 -21.32
N THR A 46 17.75 18.05 -21.97
CA THR A 46 17.00 16.79 -22.05
C THR A 46 16.73 16.19 -20.66
N LEU A 47 17.75 16.21 -19.79
CA LEU A 47 17.61 15.74 -18.41
C LEU A 47 16.67 16.61 -17.59
N GLN A 48 16.72 17.92 -17.75
CA GLN A 48 15.78 18.84 -17.09
C GLN A 48 14.33 18.57 -17.52
N GLU A 49 14.09 18.38 -18.81
CA GLU A 49 12.76 18.07 -19.33
C GLU A 49 12.24 16.71 -18.80
N ARG A 50 13.11 15.69 -18.79
CA ARG A 50 12.78 14.39 -18.22
C ARG A 50 12.46 14.50 -16.73
N ARG A 51 13.27 15.22 -15.97
CA ARG A 51 13.04 15.46 -14.54
C ARG A 51 11.68 16.12 -14.30
N LYS A 52 11.36 17.16 -15.07
CA LYS A 52 10.06 17.85 -14.96
C LYS A 52 8.89 16.90 -15.23
N ARG A 53 8.98 16.10 -16.31
CA ARG A 53 7.94 15.12 -16.63
C ARG A 53 7.75 14.07 -15.51
N LEU A 54 8.86 13.61 -14.92
CA LEU A 54 8.80 12.65 -13.81
C LEU A 54 8.11 13.25 -12.57
N ILE A 55 8.43 14.49 -12.23
CA ILE A 55 7.77 15.20 -11.12
C ILE A 55 6.27 15.33 -11.40
N ASP A 56 5.88 15.80 -12.59
CA ASP A 56 4.47 15.95 -12.98
C ASP A 56 3.70 14.63 -12.93
N ILE A 57 4.35 13.51 -13.31
CA ILE A 57 3.76 12.17 -13.22
C ILE A 57 3.61 11.75 -11.76
N THR A 58 4.63 11.96 -10.93
CA THR A 58 4.60 11.62 -9.51
C THR A 58 3.48 12.35 -8.79
N ASP A 59 3.35 13.66 -9.01
CA ASP A 59 2.30 14.49 -8.41
C ASP A 59 0.89 14.01 -8.82
N LYS A 60 0.72 13.65 -10.09
CA LYS A 60 -0.55 13.08 -10.58
C LYS A 60 -0.87 11.74 -9.93
N LEU A 61 0.13 10.86 -9.81
CA LEU A 61 -0.05 9.56 -9.18
C LEU A 61 -0.37 9.69 -7.69
N GLU A 62 0.29 10.58 -6.96
CA GLU A 62 0.00 10.84 -5.55
C GLU A 62 -1.42 11.36 -5.35
N ASN A 63 -1.86 12.30 -6.18
CA ASN A 63 -3.23 12.80 -6.13
C ASN A 63 -4.27 11.72 -6.45
N GLN A 64 -4.00 10.87 -7.44
CA GLN A 64 -4.88 9.74 -7.78
C GLN A 64 -4.94 8.72 -6.64
N ARG A 65 -3.80 8.37 -6.03
CA ARG A 65 -3.73 7.47 -4.88
C ARG A 65 -4.54 8.02 -3.71
N LYS A 66 -4.36 9.32 -3.38
CA LYS A 66 -5.10 9.98 -2.30
C LYS A 66 -6.61 9.92 -2.55
N THR A 67 -7.05 10.27 -3.75
CA THR A 67 -8.46 10.26 -4.12
C THR A 67 -9.07 8.86 -4.02
N ARG A 68 -8.37 7.84 -4.54
CA ARG A 68 -8.81 6.44 -4.46
C ARG A 68 -8.88 5.95 -3.02
N LEU A 69 -7.84 6.21 -2.22
CA LEU A 69 -7.81 5.83 -0.82
C LEU A 69 -8.99 6.42 -0.04
N LEU A 70 -9.26 7.71 -0.20
CA LEU A 70 -10.39 8.37 0.48
C LEU A 70 -11.75 7.83 0.02
N ALA A 71 -11.91 7.54 -1.26
CA ALA A 71 -13.13 6.92 -1.80
C ALA A 71 -13.34 5.51 -1.22
N THR A 72 -12.31 4.65 -1.29
CA THR A 72 -12.34 3.30 -0.71
C THR A 72 -12.61 3.33 0.79
N LEU A 73 -11.92 4.21 1.53
CA LEU A 73 -12.14 4.34 2.97
C LEU A 73 -13.59 4.75 3.30
N LYS A 74 -14.18 5.64 2.51
CA LYS A 74 -15.57 6.06 2.70
C LYS A 74 -16.53 4.88 2.56
N GLU A 75 -16.35 4.04 1.53
CA GLU A 75 -17.20 2.87 1.32
C GLU A 75 -16.95 1.79 2.39
N VAL A 76 -15.69 1.48 2.70
CA VAL A 76 -15.36 0.53 3.76
C VAL A 76 -15.87 1.01 5.11
N ASN A 77 -15.78 2.29 5.44
CA ASN A 77 -16.33 2.85 6.68
C ASN A 77 -17.85 2.73 6.75
N LYS A 78 -18.54 2.93 5.64
CA LYS A 78 -20.00 2.70 5.54
C LYS A 78 -20.34 1.24 5.84
N ASN A 79 -19.65 0.29 5.20
CA ASN A 79 -19.82 -1.13 5.43
C ASN A 79 -19.48 -1.51 6.88
N PHE A 80 -18.37 -0.97 7.42
CA PHE A 80 -17.95 -1.20 8.78
C PHE A 80 -19.00 -0.79 9.81
N LYS A 81 -19.63 0.37 9.64
CA LYS A 81 -20.71 0.82 10.52
C LYS A 81 -21.88 -0.18 10.56
N VAL A 82 -22.24 -0.73 9.41
CA VAL A 82 -23.33 -1.70 9.29
C VAL A 82 -22.95 -3.04 9.91
N VAL A 83 -21.80 -3.59 9.53
CA VAL A 83 -21.32 -4.88 10.01
C VAL A 83 -21.05 -4.85 11.51
N TYR A 84 -20.38 -3.80 12.01
CA TYR A 84 -20.09 -3.66 13.44
C TYR A 84 -21.39 -3.52 14.26
N ASN A 85 -22.37 -2.77 13.79
CA ASN A 85 -23.68 -2.65 14.44
C ASN A 85 -24.34 -4.02 14.58
N ARG A 86 -24.29 -4.87 13.54
CA ARG A 86 -24.86 -6.21 13.52
C ARG A 86 -24.10 -7.14 14.46
N LEU A 87 -22.78 -7.19 14.37
CA LEU A 87 -21.94 -8.09 15.16
C LEU A 87 -21.86 -7.68 16.64
N SER A 88 -21.94 -6.40 16.97
CA SER A 88 -21.95 -5.89 18.33
C SER A 88 -23.37 -5.76 18.92
N ASN A 89 -24.36 -6.27 18.22
CA ASN A 89 -25.76 -6.29 18.63
C ASN A 89 -26.32 -4.89 18.97
N GLY A 90 -26.00 -3.91 18.11
CA GLY A 90 -26.45 -2.51 18.24
C GLY A 90 -25.36 -1.51 18.67
N GLY A 91 -24.09 -1.91 18.71
CA GLY A 91 -22.96 -1.01 18.93
C GLY A 91 -22.72 -0.10 17.73
N ARG A 92 -21.85 0.89 17.92
CA ARG A 92 -21.46 1.86 16.91
C ARG A 92 -19.94 1.86 16.73
N GLY A 93 -19.48 1.98 15.51
CA GLY A 93 -18.06 2.08 15.20
C GLY A 93 -17.81 2.95 13.98
N GLU A 94 -16.61 3.46 13.85
CA GLU A 94 -16.20 4.27 12.71
C GLU A 94 -14.70 4.18 12.50
N LEU A 95 -14.31 4.14 11.22
CA LEU A 95 -12.93 4.20 10.78
C LEU A 95 -12.55 5.64 10.49
N PHE A 96 -11.33 6.02 10.84
CA PHE A 96 -10.81 7.36 10.54
C PHE A 96 -9.30 7.31 10.29
N LEU A 97 -8.81 8.31 9.56
CA LEU A 97 -7.38 8.50 9.33
C LEU A 97 -6.82 9.36 10.47
N GLU A 98 -5.65 9.01 10.97
CA GLU A 98 -4.93 9.82 11.96
C GLU A 98 -4.53 11.18 11.37
N ASN A 99 -4.15 11.20 10.10
CA ASN A 99 -3.82 12.43 9.38
C ASN A 99 -4.63 12.52 8.07
N PRO A 100 -5.79 13.18 8.07
CA PRO A 100 -6.62 13.30 6.87
C PRO A 100 -5.99 14.14 5.76
N GLU A 101 -5.12 15.10 6.09
CA GLU A 101 -4.46 15.95 5.09
C GLU A 101 -3.35 15.18 4.34
N GLU A 102 -2.59 14.36 5.06
CA GLU A 102 -1.55 13.50 4.52
C GLU A 102 -1.82 12.02 4.85
N PRO A 103 -2.76 11.38 4.14
CA PRO A 103 -3.26 10.04 4.47
C PRO A 103 -2.19 8.95 4.50
N PHE A 104 -1.06 9.18 3.79
CA PHE A 104 0.04 8.22 3.70
C PHE A 104 1.12 8.41 4.76
N LYS A 105 1.02 9.48 5.58
CA LYS A 105 1.94 9.74 6.71
C LYS A 105 1.35 9.35 8.07
N GLY A 106 0.09 8.93 8.09
CA GLY A 106 -0.59 8.44 9.29
C GLY A 106 -1.12 7.03 9.10
N GLY A 107 -1.70 6.48 10.15
CA GLY A 107 -2.38 5.19 10.17
C GLY A 107 -3.90 5.32 9.93
N LEU A 108 -4.52 4.16 9.71
CA LEU A 108 -5.96 3.99 9.84
C LEU A 108 -6.24 3.54 11.28
N ASP A 109 -7.08 4.26 11.99
CA ASP A 109 -7.53 3.91 13.33
C ASP A 109 -9.06 3.76 13.35
N MET A 110 -9.56 3.16 14.41
CA MET A 110 -10.99 2.97 14.62
C MET A 110 -11.38 3.33 16.03
N TRP A 111 -12.57 3.86 16.17
CA TRP A 111 -13.25 3.84 17.45
C TRP A 111 -14.47 2.93 17.41
N ALA A 112 -14.77 2.35 18.53
CA ALA A 112 -15.94 1.52 18.72
C ALA A 112 -16.64 1.82 20.04
N GLN A 113 -17.94 1.69 20.05
CA GLN A 113 -18.81 1.81 21.22
C GLN A 113 -19.66 0.56 21.27
N PRO A 114 -19.27 -0.46 22.03
CA PRO A 114 -20.08 -1.64 22.23
C PRO A 114 -21.44 -1.29 22.84
N ARG A 115 -22.44 -2.13 22.60
CA ARG A 115 -23.77 -1.95 23.19
C ARG A 115 -23.69 -1.83 24.70
N GLY A 116 -24.39 -0.86 25.28
CA GLY A 116 -24.45 -0.64 26.74
C GLY A 116 -23.30 0.20 27.29
N LYS A 117 -22.28 0.55 26.50
CA LYS A 117 -21.24 1.50 26.90
C LYS A 117 -21.60 2.91 26.47
N SER A 118 -21.43 3.88 27.37
CA SER A 118 -21.72 5.29 27.08
C SER A 118 -20.61 5.97 26.29
N ASN A 119 -19.37 5.50 26.42
CA ASN A 119 -18.20 6.13 25.85
C ASN A 119 -17.67 5.39 24.62
N LYS A 120 -17.22 6.17 23.63
CA LYS A 120 -16.43 5.68 22.49
C LYS A 120 -15.02 5.36 22.97
N SER A 121 -14.48 4.23 22.53
CA SER A 121 -13.10 3.83 22.83
C SER A 121 -12.34 3.55 21.55
N ARG A 122 -11.07 3.93 21.50
CA ARG A 122 -10.17 3.44 20.44
C ARG A 122 -9.91 1.95 20.63
N LEU A 123 -9.40 1.29 19.60
CA LEU A 123 -9.13 -0.15 19.63
C LEU A 123 -8.34 -0.59 20.87
N GLN A 124 -7.35 0.20 21.30
CA GLN A 124 -6.52 -0.10 22.47
C GLN A 124 -7.32 -0.18 23.78
N GLY A 125 -8.39 0.63 23.90
CA GLY A 125 -9.24 0.70 25.09
C GLY A 125 -10.37 -0.33 25.15
N LEU A 126 -10.50 -1.19 24.15
CA LEU A 126 -11.50 -2.26 24.12
C LEU A 126 -11.00 -3.51 24.85
N SER A 127 -11.92 -4.33 25.38
CA SER A 127 -11.59 -5.66 25.89
C SER A 127 -11.15 -6.60 24.76
N GLY A 128 -10.52 -7.74 25.09
CA GLY A 128 -10.06 -8.72 24.10
C GLY A 128 -11.14 -9.16 23.11
N GLY A 129 -12.30 -9.56 23.61
CA GLY A 129 -13.43 -9.95 22.75
C GLY A 129 -13.99 -8.79 21.91
N GLU A 130 -14.07 -7.58 22.50
CA GLU A 130 -14.51 -6.40 21.76
C GLU A 130 -13.53 -6.01 20.64
N LYS A 131 -12.22 -6.18 20.88
CA LYS A 131 -11.18 -6.00 19.85
C LYS A 131 -11.35 -7.00 18.71
N SER A 132 -11.54 -8.28 19.04
CA SER A 132 -11.77 -9.33 18.05
C SER A 132 -13.01 -9.04 17.21
N MET A 133 -14.11 -8.62 17.84
CA MET A 133 -15.35 -8.25 17.13
C MET A 133 -15.15 -7.04 16.21
N ALA A 134 -14.44 -6.02 16.67
CA ALA A 134 -14.15 -4.82 15.85
C ALA A 134 -13.23 -5.16 14.67
N SER A 135 -12.20 -5.97 14.90
CA SER A 135 -11.27 -6.41 13.85
C SER A 135 -11.96 -7.27 12.78
N LEU A 136 -12.79 -8.24 13.21
CA LEU A 136 -13.57 -9.07 12.29
C LEU A 136 -14.59 -8.23 11.49
N SER A 137 -15.23 -7.25 12.15
CA SER A 137 -16.12 -6.32 11.47
C SER A 137 -15.42 -5.53 10.37
N LEU A 138 -14.15 -5.13 10.58
CA LEU A 138 -13.35 -4.48 9.55
C LEU A 138 -13.03 -5.44 8.40
N ILE A 139 -12.66 -6.68 8.68
CA ILE A 139 -12.39 -7.70 7.65
C ILE A 139 -13.65 -7.92 6.80
N PHE A 140 -14.81 -8.11 7.41
CA PHE A 140 -16.07 -8.25 6.67
C PHE A 140 -16.46 -6.98 5.90
N ALA A 141 -16.17 -5.80 6.43
CA ALA A 141 -16.42 -4.54 5.73
C ALA A 141 -15.55 -4.35 4.49
N ILE A 142 -14.30 -4.80 4.55
CA ILE A 142 -13.40 -4.85 3.40
C ILE A 142 -13.90 -5.89 2.39
N GLN A 143 -14.33 -7.06 2.85
CA GLN A 143 -14.92 -8.11 2.02
C GLN A 143 -16.16 -7.62 1.26
N ASP A 144 -17.00 -6.81 1.89
CA ASP A 144 -18.18 -6.22 1.22
C ASP A 144 -17.80 -5.21 0.13
N HIS A 145 -16.59 -4.64 0.19
CA HIS A 145 -16.08 -3.70 -0.81
C HIS A 145 -15.33 -4.41 -1.94
N ASP A 146 -14.48 -5.38 -1.57
CA ASP A 146 -13.62 -6.13 -2.51
C ASP A 146 -13.65 -7.63 -2.13
N PRO A 147 -14.65 -8.38 -2.63
CA PRO A 147 -14.86 -9.77 -2.25
C PRO A 147 -13.80 -10.70 -2.84
N SER A 148 -13.28 -11.60 -2.01
CA SER A 148 -12.42 -12.70 -2.41
C SER A 148 -13.21 -14.01 -2.57
N PRO A 149 -12.75 -14.97 -3.40
CA PRO A 149 -13.45 -16.22 -3.60
C PRO A 149 -13.43 -17.15 -2.37
N PHE A 150 -12.46 -17.00 -1.48
CA PHE A 150 -12.38 -17.75 -0.23
C PHE A 150 -11.74 -16.93 0.90
N TYR A 151 -12.04 -17.31 2.14
CA TYR A 151 -11.50 -16.72 3.36
C TYR A 151 -11.07 -17.85 4.31
N TYR A 152 -9.89 -17.68 4.90
CA TYR A 152 -9.36 -18.61 5.89
C TYR A 152 -9.29 -17.91 7.25
N PHE A 153 -9.96 -18.47 8.24
CA PHE A 153 -9.99 -17.99 9.62
C PHE A 153 -9.39 -19.02 10.55
N ASP A 154 -8.34 -18.64 11.26
CA ASP A 154 -7.64 -19.49 12.20
C ASP A 154 -7.92 -19.00 13.63
N GLU A 155 -8.69 -19.79 14.39
CA GLU A 155 -9.06 -19.54 15.79
C GLU A 155 -9.58 -18.12 16.10
N VAL A 156 -10.22 -17.45 15.14
CA VAL A 156 -10.68 -16.06 15.27
C VAL A 156 -11.75 -15.87 16.35
N ASP A 157 -12.39 -16.94 16.78
CA ASP A 157 -13.43 -16.99 17.80
C ASP A 157 -12.89 -17.39 19.19
N GLN A 158 -11.58 -17.60 19.35
CA GLN A 158 -10.97 -18.06 20.62
C GLN A 158 -11.23 -17.10 21.79
N ASN A 159 -11.15 -15.79 21.55
CA ASN A 159 -11.33 -14.74 22.57
C ASN A 159 -12.78 -14.26 22.70
N LEU A 160 -13.73 -14.94 22.05
CA LEU A 160 -15.15 -14.59 22.08
C LEU A 160 -15.90 -15.49 23.08
N ASP A 161 -16.94 -14.96 23.67
CA ASP A 161 -17.94 -15.73 24.37
C ASP A 161 -18.86 -16.51 23.40
N VAL A 162 -19.64 -17.43 23.89
CA VAL A 162 -20.51 -18.29 23.06
C VAL A 162 -21.48 -17.47 22.19
N PRO A 163 -22.19 -16.43 22.70
CA PRO A 163 -23.06 -15.61 21.87
C PRO A 163 -22.33 -14.90 20.73
N ASN A 164 -21.17 -14.31 20.99
CA ASN A 164 -20.39 -13.60 19.99
C ASN A 164 -19.76 -14.54 18.96
N SER A 165 -19.27 -15.73 19.37
CA SER A 165 -18.82 -16.77 18.44
C SER A 165 -19.95 -17.20 17.50
N LYS A 166 -21.17 -17.34 18.01
CA LYS A 166 -22.35 -17.69 17.20
C LYS A 166 -22.66 -16.58 16.17
N LEU A 167 -22.53 -15.30 16.54
CA LEU A 167 -22.73 -14.17 15.61
C LEU A 167 -21.72 -14.21 14.46
N ILE A 168 -20.44 -14.48 14.75
CA ILE A 168 -19.41 -14.59 13.71
C ILE A 168 -19.70 -15.79 12.79
N ALA A 169 -19.97 -16.95 13.34
CA ALA A 169 -20.29 -18.14 12.55
C ALA A 169 -21.54 -17.93 11.68
N THR A 170 -22.57 -17.24 12.21
CA THR A 170 -23.76 -16.87 11.44
C THR A 170 -23.43 -15.89 10.32
N GLU A 171 -22.55 -14.93 10.57
CA GLU A 171 -22.13 -13.98 9.54
C GLU A 171 -21.34 -14.68 8.42
N CYS A 172 -20.45 -15.62 8.74
CA CYS A 172 -19.78 -16.47 7.76
C CYS A 172 -20.77 -17.31 6.96
N ARG A 173 -21.77 -17.90 7.63
CA ARG A 173 -22.83 -18.69 6.97
C ARG A 173 -23.64 -17.86 6.00
N ASN A 174 -24.05 -16.65 6.38
CA ASN A 174 -24.80 -15.76 5.50
C ASN A 174 -24.02 -15.34 4.26
N ARG A 175 -22.69 -15.32 4.32
CA ARG A 175 -21.79 -14.95 3.22
C ARG A 175 -21.30 -16.15 2.41
N SER A 176 -21.55 -17.37 2.84
CA SER A 176 -21.07 -18.60 2.19
C SER A 176 -21.66 -18.85 0.81
N GLU A 177 -22.77 -18.20 0.46
CA GLU A 177 -23.32 -18.23 -0.90
C GLU A 177 -22.41 -17.52 -1.92
N ALA A 178 -21.66 -16.50 -1.48
CA ALA A 178 -20.80 -15.68 -2.34
C ALA A 178 -19.31 -16.07 -2.27
N ALA A 179 -18.87 -16.68 -1.15
CA ALA A 179 -17.46 -17.01 -0.94
C ALA A 179 -17.33 -18.24 -0.04
N GLN A 180 -16.27 -19.03 -0.23
CA GLN A 180 -15.95 -20.16 0.63
C GLN A 180 -15.29 -19.66 1.93
N PHE A 181 -15.81 -20.13 3.08
CA PHE A 181 -15.21 -19.89 4.39
C PHE A 181 -14.58 -21.17 4.92
N ILE A 182 -13.29 -21.11 5.24
CA ILE A 182 -12.53 -22.17 5.89
C ILE A 182 -12.19 -21.68 7.29
N MET A 183 -12.75 -22.31 8.31
CA MET A 183 -12.56 -21.88 9.69
C MET A 183 -11.92 -23.00 10.51
N VAL A 184 -10.81 -22.72 11.15
CA VAL A 184 -10.22 -23.57 12.19
C VAL A 184 -10.78 -23.09 13.53
N THR A 185 -11.50 -23.96 14.24
CA THR A 185 -12.14 -23.62 15.51
C THR A 185 -12.34 -24.85 16.41
N LEU A 186 -12.37 -24.62 17.72
CA LEU A 186 -12.76 -25.59 18.72
C LEU A 186 -14.17 -25.32 19.30
N ARG A 187 -14.82 -24.26 18.79
CA ARG A 187 -16.13 -23.83 19.29
C ARG A 187 -17.25 -24.63 18.66
N LYS A 188 -18.01 -25.32 19.50
CA LYS A 188 -19.14 -26.13 19.06
C LYS A 188 -20.17 -25.33 18.25
N VAL A 189 -20.45 -24.09 18.67
CA VAL A 189 -21.39 -23.19 17.95
C VAL A 189 -20.94 -22.83 16.54
N SER A 190 -19.64 -22.75 16.30
CA SER A 190 -19.09 -22.52 14.96
C SER A 190 -19.16 -23.79 14.11
N LEU A 191 -18.89 -24.94 14.70
CA LEU A 191 -19.03 -26.24 14.05
C LEU A 191 -20.48 -26.54 13.64
N GLU A 192 -21.46 -26.23 14.49
CA GLU A 192 -22.89 -26.48 14.21
C GLU A 192 -23.41 -25.74 12.97
N LEU A 193 -22.77 -24.65 12.56
CA LEU A 193 -23.15 -23.84 11.41
C LEU A 193 -22.37 -24.17 10.13
N ALA A 194 -21.34 -25.01 10.19
CA ALA A 194 -20.57 -25.42 9.05
C ALA A 194 -21.33 -26.44 8.18
N ASP A 195 -21.09 -26.41 6.87
CA ASP A 195 -21.64 -27.38 5.92
C ASP A 195 -20.82 -28.67 5.92
N HIS A 196 -19.50 -28.54 6.05
CA HIS A 196 -18.54 -29.62 5.99
C HIS A 196 -17.57 -29.54 7.17
N HIS A 197 -17.27 -30.70 7.78
CA HIS A 197 -16.38 -30.82 8.93
C HIS A 197 -15.16 -31.65 8.57
N ILE A 198 -13.99 -31.16 8.86
CA ILE A 198 -12.72 -31.88 8.75
C ILE A 198 -12.12 -31.98 10.16
N GLY A 199 -12.17 -33.17 10.74
CA GLY A 199 -11.56 -33.45 12.06
C GLY A 199 -10.07 -33.74 11.91
N ILE A 200 -9.25 -33.07 12.72
CA ILE A 200 -7.80 -33.30 12.80
C ILE A 200 -7.45 -33.78 14.21
N THR A 201 -6.69 -34.84 14.32
CA THR A 201 -6.17 -35.34 15.59
C THR A 201 -4.68 -35.62 15.54
N HIS A 202 -4.07 -35.67 16.71
CA HIS A 202 -2.68 -36.06 16.85
C HIS A 202 -2.58 -37.60 16.97
N GLY A 203 -1.76 -38.22 16.13
CA GLY A 203 -1.70 -39.70 15.98
C GLY A 203 -0.76 -40.39 16.97
N GLY A 204 -0.37 -39.82 18.09
CA GLY A 204 0.53 -40.50 19.08
C GLY A 204 1.97 -40.76 18.58
N ASP A 205 2.17 -40.79 17.28
CA ASP A 205 3.45 -40.94 16.56
C ASP A 205 4.11 -39.62 16.15
N GLY A 206 3.55 -38.49 16.63
CA GLY A 206 4.00 -37.14 16.27
C GLY A 206 3.38 -36.61 14.97
N CYS A 207 2.55 -37.39 14.29
CA CYS A 207 1.88 -36.99 13.05
C CYS A 207 0.43 -36.61 13.27
N SER A 208 -0.05 -35.56 12.62
CA SER A 208 -1.45 -35.20 12.55
C SER A 208 -2.18 -36.11 11.56
N ARG A 209 -3.36 -36.58 11.91
CA ARG A 209 -4.20 -37.42 11.06
C ARG A 209 -5.61 -36.85 10.95
N ARG A 210 -6.18 -36.95 9.75
CA ARG A 210 -7.58 -36.66 9.51
C ARG A 210 -8.42 -37.80 10.06
N ILE A 211 -9.43 -37.50 10.92
CA ILE A 211 -10.24 -38.54 11.55
C ILE A 211 -11.48 -38.82 10.73
N VAL A 212 -12.26 -37.80 10.39
CA VAL A 212 -13.58 -37.94 9.75
C VAL A 212 -13.92 -36.70 8.97
N ASP A 213 -14.58 -36.88 7.84
CA ASP A 213 -15.25 -35.84 7.09
C ASP A 213 -16.76 -36.07 7.21
N PHE A 214 -17.51 -35.05 7.64
CA PHE A 214 -18.97 -35.08 7.68
C PHE A 214 -19.54 -33.98 6.84
N ASP A 215 -20.44 -34.31 5.93
CA ASP A 215 -21.32 -33.37 5.27
C ASP A 215 -22.61 -33.24 6.07
N ARG A 216 -23.10 -32.06 6.29
CA ARG A 216 -24.31 -31.77 7.07
C ARG A 216 -25.58 -32.31 6.41
N ASP A 217 -25.59 -32.44 5.09
CA ASP A 217 -26.75 -32.84 4.29
C ASP A 217 -26.77 -34.33 3.85
N ARG A 218 -26.06 -35.19 4.61
CA ARG A 218 -26.14 -36.64 4.45
C ARG A 218 -26.76 -37.31 5.64
#